data_95a4cf855e67fd6a743be85ec75cdaa8
#
_entry.id   95a4cf855e67fd6a743be85ec75cdaa8
#
_cell.length_a   1.000
_cell.length_b   1.000
_cell.length_c   1.000
_cell.angle_alpha   90.00
_cell.angle_beta   90.00
_cell.angle_gamma   90.00
#
_symmetry.space_group_name_H-M   'P 1'
#
loop_
_entity.id
_entity.type
_entity.pdbx_description
1 polymer ?
#
loop_
_entity_poly.entity_id
_entity_poly.type
_entity_poly.pdbx_seq_one_letter_code
_entity_poly.pdbx_strand_id
1 'polypeptide(L)'
;MKKIVNLLIIVSCIVAMESCKKDEVQVNLTLDKTTIELAVGASGTVKIATGNGSYVLTNSSASTATTTLSESTINITGVKEGDATLTVKDQTGRTVLLKISVNPSATEFMWNDTKILLDQANSWGLTVLSNRIAVTNIASKAQYLLSWTGDMTVGDKTGGKLQILGSSDIALTSLKVVKAESAGYYLTFEADAKKGLVYFTK
;
A
#
# COMPACT_ATOMS: atom_id res chain seq x y z
N MET A 1 10.16 58.68 -49.25
CA MET A 1 10.81 58.55 -47.93
C MET A 1 9.84 58.37 -46.75
N LYS A 2 8.74 59.16 -46.64
CA LYS A 2 7.77 59.02 -45.50
C LYS A 2 7.07 57.68 -45.39
N LYS A 3 6.81 56.99 -46.51
CA LYS A 3 6.12 55.61 -46.46
C LYS A 3 7.04 54.50 -45.98
N ILE A 4 8.33 54.59 -46.18
CA ILE A 4 9.30 53.54 -45.72
C ILE A 4 9.55 53.68 -44.23
N VAL A 5 9.56 54.90 -43.68
CA VAL A 5 9.73 55.11 -42.22
C VAL A 5 8.55 54.58 -41.44
N ASN A 6 7.30 54.68 -41.92
CA ASN A 6 6.12 54.13 -41.25
C ASN A 6 6.10 52.59 -41.28
N LEU A 7 6.62 51.97 -42.33
CA LEU A 7 6.72 50.50 -42.41
C LEU A 7 7.75 49.95 -41.44
N LEU A 8 8.87 50.66 -41.26
CA LEU A 8 9.91 50.24 -40.30
C LEU A 8 9.45 50.34 -38.83
N ILE A 9 8.63 51.34 -38.48
CA ILE A 9 8.07 51.50 -37.13
C ILE A 9 7.06 50.39 -36.82
N ILE A 10 6.22 49.94 -37.77
CA ILE A 10 5.26 48.86 -37.58
C ILE A 10 5.96 47.52 -37.38
N VAL A 11 7.04 47.25 -38.13
CA VAL A 11 7.82 46.01 -37.98
C VAL A 11 8.56 45.97 -36.63
N SER A 12 9.04 47.12 -36.14
CA SER A 12 9.71 47.22 -34.82
C SER A 12 8.74 46.97 -33.65
N CYS A 13 7.46 47.33 -33.76
CA CYS A 13 6.46 47.05 -32.70
C CYS A 13 6.03 45.57 -32.61
N ILE A 14 6.14 44.81 -33.71
CA ILE A 14 5.75 43.36 -33.69
C ILE A 14 6.80 42.50 -33.00
N VAL A 15 8.07 42.87 -33.00
CA VAL A 15 9.17 42.12 -32.36
C VAL A 15 9.20 42.32 -30.83
N ALA A 16 8.53 43.34 -30.30
CA ALA A 16 8.54 43.64 -28.86
C ALA A 16 7.48 42.86 -28.04
N MET A 17 6.63 42.01 -28.67
CA MET A 17 5.60 41.27 -27.96
C MET A 17 6.01 39.84 -27.58
N GLU A 18 7.20 39.38 -27.91
CA GLU A 18 7.66 38.02 -27.59
C GLU A 18 8.43 37.86 -26.27
N SER A 19 8.53 38.86 -25.43
CA SER A 19 9.37 38.79 -24.23
C SER A 19 8.63 39.09 -22.94
N CYS A 20 7.60 38.29 -22.66
CA CYS A 20 7.10 38.10 -21.30
C CYS A 20 6.65 36.65 -21.11
N LYS A 21 7.53 35.68 -21.34
CA LYS A 21 7.42 34.43 -20.59
C LYS A 21 7.83 34.78 -19.17
N LYS A 22 6.83 34.97 -18.32
CA LYS A 22 7.03 34.97 -16.89
C LYS A 22 7.72 33.63 -16.58
N ASP A 23 8.98 33.63 -16.18
CA ASP A 23 9.66 32.45 -15.68
C ASP A 23 8.83 31.98 -14.48
N GLU A 24 7.93 31.00 -14.69
CA GLU A 24 7.20 30.38 -13.60
C GLU A 24 8.22 29.68 -12.72
N VAL A 25 8.35 30.15 -11.50
CA VAL A 25 9.23 29.53 -10.51
C VAL A 25 8.74 28.12 -10.29
N GLN A 26 9.48 27.16 -10.85
CA GLN A 26 9.15 25.76 -10.69
C GLN A 26 9.43 25.30 -9.26
N VAL A 27 8.41 24.77 -8.60
CA VAL A 27 8.51 24.22 -7.26
C VAL A 27 8.69 22.70 -7.28
N ASN A 28 9.27 22.14 -6.22
CA ASN A 28 9.36 20.68 -6.09
C ASN A 28 7.97 20.09 -5.85
N LEU A 29 7.72 18.94 -6.48
CA LEU A 29 6.51 18.16 -6.21
C LEU A 29 6.70 17.39 -4.90
N THR A 30 5.83 17.63 -3.92
CA THR A 30 5.84 16.95 -2.63
C THR A 30 4.43 16.55 -2.19
N LEU A 31 4.35 15.52 -1.37
CA LEU A 31 3.13 15.08 -0.70
C LEU A 31 3.21 15.40 0.79
N ASP A 32 2.08 15.54 1.46
CA ASP A 32 1.99 15.70 2.92
C ASP A 32 2.45 14.44 3.67
N LYS A 33 2.37 13.27 3.02
CA LYS A 33 2.91 11.99 3.49
C LYS A 33 3.29 11.10 2.32
N THR A 34 4.29 10.25 2.50
CA THR A 34 4.83 9.35 1.46
C THR A 34 4.41 7.89 1.66
N THR A 35 3.67 7.62 2.73
CA THR A 35 3.10 6.30 3.04
C THR A 35 1.68 6.44 3.55
N ILE A 36 0.83 5.48 3.22
CA ILE A 36 -0.51 5.35 3.80
C ILE A 36 -0.82 3.87 4.03
N GLU A 37 -1.36 3.57 5.20
CA GLU A 37 -1.89 2.24 5.54
C GLU A 37 -3.41 2.32 5.63
N LEU A 38 -4.08 1.35 5.01
CA LEU A 38 -5.55 1.24 4.98
C LEU A 38 -5.94 -0.20 5.28
N ALA A 39 -7.13 -0.40 5.83
CA ALA A 39 -7.78 -1.71 5.80
C ALA A 39 -8.51 -1.93 4.46
N VAL A 40 -8.76 -3.18 4.09
CA VAL A 40 -9.66 -3.50 2.97
C VAL A 40 -11.02 -2.83 3.19
N GLY A 41 -11.51 -2.11 2.19
CA GLY A 41 -12.76 -1.33 2.23
C GLY A 41 -12.62 0.05 2.88
N ALA A 42 -11.51 0.36 3.54
CA ALA A 42 -11.28 1.68 4.13
C ALA A 42 -10.75 2.67 3.07
N SER A 43 -11.05 3.96 3.29
CA SER A 43 -10.56 5.05 2.45
C SER A 43 -9.73 6.03 3.26
N GLY A 44 -8.77 6.66 2.59
CA GLY A 44 -7.92 7.70 3.16
C GLY A 44 -7.50 8.72 2.11
N THR A 45 -6.89 9.81 2.55
CA THR A 45 -6.46 10.89 1.67
C THR A 45 -4.99 11.24 1.86
N VAL A 46 -4.38 11.70 0.77
CA VAL A 46 -3.03 12.29 0.73
C VAL A 46 -3.12 13.59 -0.07
N LYS A 47 -2.51 14.65 0.44
CA LYS A 47 -2.51 15.95 -0.25
C LYS A 47 -1.20 16.17 -0.98
N ILE A 48 -1.29 16.73 -2.17
CA ILE A 48 -0.14 17.30 -2.87
C ILE A 48 0.15 18.63 -2.18
N ALA A 49 1.26 18.68 -1.44
CA ALA A 49 1.62 19.84 -0.63
C ALA A 49 2.21 20.96 -1.49
N THR A 50 3.06 20.61 -2.46
CA THR A 50 3.64 21.53 -3.45
C THR A 50 3.75 20.85 -4.81
N GLY A 51 3.73 21.62 -5.89
CA GLY A 51 3.89 21.11 -7.25
C GLY A 51 3.46 22.14 -8.29
N ASN A 52 3.60 21.78 -9.57
CA ASN A 52 3.41 22.72 -10.69
C ASN A 52 2.07 22.51 -11.44
N GLY A 53 1.09 21.85 -10.80
CA GLY A 53 -0.23 21.62 -11.39
C GLY A 53 -0.29 20.46 -12.39
N SER A 54 -1.50 20.23 -12.95
CA SER A 54 -1.79 19.18 -13.95
C SER A 54 -1.25 17.81 -13.56
N TYR A 55 -1.67 17.33 -12.40
CA TYR A 55 -1.16 16.07 -11.83
C TYR A 55 -1.73 14.85 -12.52
N VAL A 56 -0.86 13.87 -12.77
CA VAL A 56 -1.21 12.55 -13.32
C VAL A 56 -0.85 11.48 -12.30
N LEU A 57 -1.77 10.57 -12.05
CA LEU A 57 -1.60 9.44 -11.15
C LEU A 57 -1.35 8.16 -11.94
N THR A 58 -0.32 7.39 -11.55
CA THR A 58 -0.05 6.05 -12.07
C THR A 58 0.04 5.08 -10.91
N ASN A 59 -0.94 4.19 -10.78
CA ASN A 59 -1.02 3.18 -9.73
C ASN A 59 -0.45 1.85 -10.22
N SER A 60 0.47 1.25 -9.47
CA SER A 60 1.09 -0.04 -9.80
C SER A 60 0.13 -1.23 -9.66
N SER A 61 -0.92 -1.13 -8.83
CA SER A 61 -1.89 -2.20 -8.58
C SER A 61 -3.28 -1.64 -8.24
N ALA A 62 -4.14 -1.49 -9.23
CA ALA A 62 -5.54 -1.10 -9.03
C ALA A 62 -6.36 -2.20 -8.32
N SER A 63 -5.90 -3.45 -8.36
CA SER A 63 -6.52 -4.56 -7.61
C SER A 63 -6.24 -4.50 -6.11
N THR A 64 -5.16 -3.83 -5.69
CA THR A 64 -4.82 -3.63 -4.28
C THR A 64 -5.48 -2.37 -3.72
N ALA A 65 -5.40 -1.25 -4.45
CA ALA A 65 -6.02 0.00 -4.05
C ALA A 65 -6.49 0.80 -5.28
N THR A 66 -7.62 1.44 -5.18
CA THR A 66 -8.06 2.43 -6.19
C THR A 66 -7.67 3.83 -5.75
N THR A 67 -7.36 4.69 -6.73
CA THR A 67 -6.92 6.06 -6.48
C THR A 67 -7.64 7.03 -7.41
N THR A 68 -8.10 8.15 -6.88
CA THR A 68 -8.69 9.25 -7.65
C THR A 68 -8.10 10.58 -7.19
N LEU A 69 -8.01 11.54 -8.10
CA LEU A 69 -7.52 12.89 -7.82
C LEU A 69 -8.71 13.86 -7.85
N SER A 70 -8.79 14.69 -6.81
CA SER A 70 -9.70 15.83 -6.76
C SER A 70 -8.89 17.06 -6.38
N GLU A 71 -8.68 17.98 -7.33
CA GLU A 71 -7.79 19.14 -7.21
C GLU A 71 -6.36 18.73 -6.81
N SER A 72 -5.97 18.93 -5.54
CA SER A 72 -4.68 18.55 -4.97
C SER A 72 -4.81 17.41 -3.93
N THR A 73 -5.99 16.79 -3.83
CA THR A 73 -6.26 15.71 -2.88
C THR A 73 -6.37 14.38 -3.62
N ILE A 74 -5.54 13.43 -3.23
CA ILE A 74 -5.57 12.05 -3.71
C ILE A 74 -6.44 11.25 -2.75
N ASN A 75 -7.56 10.71 -3.24
CA ASN A 75 -8.41 9.79 -2.48
C ASN A 75 -7.97 8.36 -2.81
N ILE A 76 -7.82 7.53 -1.80
CA ILE A 76 -7.32 6.16 -1.90
C ILE A 76 -8.27 5.25 -1.16
N THR A 77 -8.69 4.15 -1.80
CA THR A 77 -9.53 3.12 -1.18
C THR A 77 -8.84 1.76 -1.30
N GLY A 78 -8.66 1.07 -0.17
CA GLY A 78 -8.14 -0.29 -0.11
C GLY A 78 -9.15 -1.27 -0.68
N VAL A 79 -8.72 -2.09 -1.66
CA VAL A 79 -9.58 -3.07 -2.35
C VAL A 79 -9.27 -4.48 -1.89
N LYS A 80 -7.99 -4.83 -1.83
CA LYS A 80 -7.49 -6.14 -1.44
C LYS A 80 -6.16 -5.97 -0.71
N GLU A 81 -5.88 -6.87 0.23
CA GLU A 81 -4.60 -6.89 0.95
C GLU A 81 -3.40 -6.95 0.02
N GLY A 82 -2.35 -6.22 0.38
CA GLY A 82 -1.10 -6.12 -0.38
C GLY A 82 -0.58 -4.69 -0.45
N ASP A 83 0.50 -4.54 -1.21
CA ASP A 83 1.17 -3.26 -1.40
C ASP A 83 0.96 -2.73 -2.81
N ALA A 84 0.85 -1.43 -2.93
CA ALA A 84 0.85 -0.70 -4.18
C ALA A 84 1.73 0.55 -4.08
N THR A 85 2.24 1.01 -5.20
CA THR A 85 2.95 2.29 -5.31
C THR A 85 2.20 3.20 -6.26
N LEU A 86 1.87 4.40 -5.79
CA LEU A 86 1.30 5.44 -6.61
C LEU A 86 2.40 6.42 -7.00
N THR A 87 2.61 6.60 -8.29
CA THR A 87 3.46 7.65 -8.85
C THR A 87 2.59 8.85 -9.17
N VAL A 88 2.91 9.99 -8.58
CA VAL A 88 2.30 11.29 -8.89
C VAL A 88 3.29 12.05 -9.76
N LYS A 89 2.85 12.57 -10.89
CA LYS A 89 3.64 13.37 -11.82
C LYS A 89 2.97 14.71 -12.07
N ASP A 90 3.74 15.82 -12.05
CA ASP A 90 3.25 17.15 -12.37
C ASP A 90 3.50 17.51 -13.85
N GLN A 91 2.98 18.67 -14.30
CA GLN A 91 3.14 19.16 -15.67
C GLN A 91 4.59 19.40 -16.09
N THR A 92 5.52 19.61 -15.14
CA THR A 92 6.94 19.81 -15.45
C THR A 92 7.71 18.49 -15.54
N GLY A 93 7.02 17.36 -15.33
CA GLY A 93 7.59 16.02 -15.39
C GLY A 93 8.20 15.54 -14.09
N ARG A 94 8.14 16.30 -13.00
CA ARG A 94 8.61 15.88 -11.67
C ARG A 94 7.69 14.80 -11.10
N THR A 95 8.26 13.86 -10.40
CA THR A 95 7.54 12.72 -9.82
C THR A 95 7.80 12.57 -8.34
N VAL A 96 6.80 12.07 -7.62
CA VAL A 96 6.92 11.63 -6.23
C VAL A 96 6.17 10.31 -6.06
N LEU A 97 6.68 9.46 -5.18
CA LEU A 97 6.09 8.14 -4.89
C LEU A 97 5.33 8.16 -3.56
N LEU A 98 4.16 7.55 -3.55
CA LEU A 98 3.38 7.24 -2.37
C LEU A 98 3.31 5.71 -2.25
N LYS A 99 3.76 5.17 -1.13
CA LYS A 99 3.57 3.75 -0.79
C LYS A 99 2.20 3.56 -0.15
N ILE A 100 1.44 2.60 -0.65
CA ILE A 100 0.11 2.24 -0.15
C ILE A 100 0.20 0.81 0.36
N SER A 101 -0.15 0.59 1.62
CA SER A 101 -0.26 -0.74 2.21
C SER A 101 -1.71 -0.99 2.61
N VAL A 102 -2.30 -2.05 2.08
CA VAL A 102 -3.67 -2.45 2.39
C VAL A 102 -3.63 -3.70 3.24
N ASN A 103 -4.11 -3.58 4.48
CA ASN A 103 -4.15 -4.66 5.45
C ASN A 103 -5.55 -5.33 5.47
N PRO A 104 -5.69 -6.58 5.92
CA PRO A 104 -6.98 -7.18 6.20
C PRO A 104 -7.86 -6.31 7.10
N SER A 105 -9.18 -6.37 6.94
CA SER A 105 -10.14 -5.54 7.66
C SER A 105 -10.53 -6.07 9.04
N ALA A 106 -10.18 -7.30 9.35
CA ALA A 106 -10.52 -7.98 10.60
C ALA A 106 -9.39 -8.92 11.04
N THR A 107 -9.35 -9.24 12.33
CA THR A 107 -8.45 -10.28 12.84
C THR A 107 -8.84 -11.63 12.24
N GLU A 108 -7.93 -12.22 11.48
CA GLU A 108 -8.22 -13.41 10.70
C GLU A 108 -7.02 -14.34 10.52
N PHE A 109 -7.34 -15.60 10.31
CA PHE A 109 -6.44 -16.61 9.80
C PHE A 109 -6.99 -17.11 8.45
N MET A 110 -6.13 -17.26 7.48
CA MET A 110 -6.49 -17.84 6.19
C MET A 110 -5.50 -18.96 5.83
N TRP A 111 -6.02 -20.05 5.30
CA TRP A 111 -5.23 -21.12 4.72
C TRP A 111 -5.97 -21.74 3.54
N ASN A 112 -5.33 -21.79 2.37
CA ASN A 112 -5.87 -22.41 1.15
C ASN A 112 -7.31 -21.97 0.88
N ASP A 113 -7.52 -20.64 0.77
CA ASP A 113 -8.79 -19.97 0.52
C ASP A 113 -9.86 -20.12 1.63
N THR A 114 -9.56 -20.88 2.68
CA THR A 114 -10.43 -20.96 3.86
C THR A 114 -10.08 -19.82 4.81
N LYS A 115 -11.03 -18.89 4.98
CA LYS A 115 -10.91 -17.74 5.88
C LYS A 115 -11.61 -18.02 7.21
N ILE A 116 -10.92 -17.74 8.30
CA ILE A 116 -11.42 -17.87 9.67
C ILE A 116 -11.30 -16.51 10.35
N LEU A 117 -12.44 -15.93 10.74
CA LEU A 117 -12.45 -14.75 11.58
C LEU A 117 -12.12 -15.15 13.02
N LEU A 118 -11.13 -14.50 13.60
CA LEU A 118 -10.64 -14.78 14.95
C LEU A 118 -11.37 -13.89 15.94
N ASP A 119 -12.60 -14.23 16.24
CA ASP A 119 -13.46 -13.53 17.18
C ASP A 119 -14.15 -14.49 18.16
N GLN A 120 -14.66 -13.93 19.27
CA GLN A 120 -15.32 -14.73 20.30
C GLN A 120 -16.66 -15.35 19.82
N ALA A 121 -17.35 -14.69 18.90
CA ALA A 121 -18.64 -15.16 18.37
C ALA A 121 -18.47 -16.49 17.61
N ASN A 122 -17.33 -16.68 16.94
CA ASN A 122 -16.99 -17.89 16.19
C ASN A 122 -16.18 -18.90 17.02
N SER A 123 -15.98 -18.66 18.32
CA SER A 123 -15.21 -19.51 19.23
C SER A 123 -13.74 -19.73 18.80
N TRP A 124 -13.19 -18.85 17.96
CA TRP A 124 -11.81 -18.90 17.55
C TRP A 124 -10.94 -17.94 18.36
N GLY A 125 -9.83 -18.46 18.84
CA GLY A 125 -8.81 -17.72 19.59
C GLY A 125 -7.43 -17.80 18.95
N LEU A 126 -6.61 -16.79 19.25
CA LEU A 126 -5.24 -16.68 18.81
C LEU A 126 -4.31 -16.62 20.02
N THR A 127 -3.25 -17.43 20.01
CA THR A 127 -2.15 -17.35 20.96
C THR A 127 -0.87 -17.07 20.19
N VAL A 128 -0.17 -15.99 20.54
CA VAL A 128 1.10 -15.57 19.91
C VAL A 128 2.24 -15.78 20.87
N LEU A 129 3.26 -16.50 20.44
CA LEU A 129 4.53 -16.71 21.13
C LEU A 129 5.69 -16.19 20.27
N SER A 130 6.92 -16.23 20.77
CA SER A 130 8.07 -15.66 20.08
C SER A 130 8.33 -16.21 18.67
N ASN A 131 8.02 -17.48 18.45
CA ASN A 131 8.29 -18.20 17.20
C ASN A 131 7.15 -19.10 16.74
N ARG A 132 5.93 -18.88 17.24
CA ARG A 132 4.75 -19.62 16.82
C ARG A 132 3.45 -18.87 17.08
N ILE A 133 2.45 -19.21 16.29
CA ILE A 133 1.08 -18.74 16.44
C ILE A 133 0.17 -19.95 16.45
N ALA A 134 -0.67 -20.06 17.48
CA ALA A 134 -1.71 -21.07 17.56
C ALA A 134 -3.08 -20.42 17.35
N VAL A 135 -3.83 -20.92 16.38
CA VAL A 135 -5.22 -20.57 16.08
C VAL A 135 -6.07 -21.77 16.51
N THR A 136 -6.92 -21.58 17.53
CA THR A 136 -7.65 -22.69 18.16
C THR A 136 -9.14 -22.37 18.22
N ASN A 137 -9.97 -23.31 17.80
CA ASN A 137 -11.40 -23.29 18.04
C ASN A 137 -11.73 -23.97 19.37
N ILE A 138 -12.29 -23.21 20.29
CA ILE A 138 -12.57 -23.69 21.67
C ILE A 138 -13.68 -24.76 21.67
N ALA A 139 -14.66 -24.64 20.77
CA ALA A 139 -15.79 -25.56 20.72
C ALA A 139 -15.44 -26.88 20.00
N SER A 140 -14.89 -26.83 18.78
CA SER A 140 -14.58 -28.00 17.96
C SER A 140 -13.21 -28.61 18.26
N LYS A 141 -12.37 -27.94 19.05
CA LYS A 141 -10.97 -28.30 19.32
C LYS A 141 -10.07 -28.30 18.07
N ALA A 142 -10.56 -27.78 16.93
CA ALA A 142 -9.72 -27.60 15.75
C ALA A 142 -8.57 -26.64 16.05
N GLN A 143 -7.39 -26.95 15.51
CA GLN A 143 -6.18 -26.16 15.77
C GLN A 143 -5.32 -26.06 14.51
N TYR A 144 -4.79 -24.87 14.29
CA TYR A 144 -3.70 -24.58 13.35
C TYR A 144 -2.52 -24.04 14.15
N LEU A 145 -1.36 -24.62 14.00
CA LEU A 145 -0.14 -24.18 14.64
C LEU A 145 0.88 -23.78 13.55
N LEU A 146 1.14 -22.50 13.45
CA LEU A 146 2.20 -21.93 12.60
C LEU A 146 3.46 -21.76 13.44
N SER A 147 4.59 -22.30 13.02
CA SER A 147 5.87 -22.20 13.74
C SER A 147 7.04 -21.98 12.77
N TRP A 148 8.14 -21.41 13.28
CA TRP A 148 9.33 -21.10 12.51
C TRP A 148 10.58 -21.01 13.40
N THR A 149 11.76 -20.83 12.78
CA THR A 149 13.02 -20.61 13.50
C THR A 149 13.27 -19.11 13.71
N GLY A 150 13.65 -18.72 14.92
CA GLY A 150 13.93 -17.35 15.32
C GLY A 150 12.72 -16.59 15.88
N ASP A 151 12.86 -15.29 16.07
CA ASP A 151 11.87 -14.44 16.74
C ASP A 151 10.81 -13.89 15.82
N MET A 152 9.75 -13.29 16.39
CA MET A 152 8.67 -12.56 15.71
C MET A 152 9.13 -11.16 15.21
N THR A 153 10.28 -11.07 14.59
CA THR A 153 10.76 -9.83 13.97
C THR A 153 10.32 -9.75 12.51
N VAL A 154 10.14 -8.54 11.97
CA VAL A 154 9.79 -8.33 10.56
C VAL A 154 10.85 -8.95 9.63
N GLY A 155 10.43 -9.60 8.57
CA GLY A 155 11.27 -10.24 7.56
C GLY A 155 10.93 -11.71 7.32
N ASP A 156 11.67 -12.32 6.40
CA ASP A 156 11.52 -13.72 6.03
C ASP A 156 12.00 -14.64 7.16
N LYS A 157 11.30 -15.79 7.33
CA LYS A 157 11.58 -16.79 8.35
C LYS A 157 11.95 -18.12 7.71
N THR A 158 12.84 -18.87 8.40
CA THR A 158 13.27 -20.20 7.97
C THR A 158 12.63 -21.30 8.82
N GLY A 159 12.62 -22.54 8.33
CA GLY A 159 12.07 -23.69 9.06
C GLY A 159 10.56 -23.55 9.34
N GLY A 160 9.85 -22.80 8.50
CA GLY A 160 8.40 -22.60 8.64
C GLY A 160 7.63 -23.90 8.51
N LYS A 161 6.66 -24.11 9.42
CA LYS A 161 5.75 -25.26 9.42
C LYS A 161 4.34 -24.83 9.80
N LEU A 162 3.36 -25.41 9.11
CA LEU A 162 1.96 -25.39 9.50
C LEU A 162 1.54 -26.78 9.93
N GLN A 163 1.09 -26.92 11.16
CA GLN A 163 0.46 -28.13 11.68
C GLN A 163 -1.03 -27.91 11.80
N ILE A 164 -1.80 -28.80 11.21
CA ILE A 164 -3.25 -28.87 11.37
C ILE A 164 -3.53 -30.06 12.25
N LEU A 165 -4.29 -29.87 13.35
CA LEU A 165 -4.56 -30.95 14.31
C LEU A 165 -5.18 -32.18 13.61
N GLY A 166 -4.55 -33.34 13.82
CA GLY A 166 -4.93 -34.59 13.16
C GLY A 166 -4.30 -34.83 11.77
N SER A 167 -3.43 -33.92 11.30
CA SER A 167 -2.71 -34.05 10.04
C SER A 167 -1.19 -34.05 10.26
N SER A 168 -0.44 -34.44 9.24
CA SER A 168 1.02 -34.30 9.22
C SER A 168 1.43 -32.86 9.11
N ASP A 169 2.64 -32.52 9.59
CA ASP A 169 3.23 -31.19 9.44
C ASP A 169 3.38 -30.85 7.95
N ILE A 170 3.01 -29.63 7.59
CA ILE A 170 3.20 -29.07 6.27
C ILE A 170 4.42 -28.15 6.32
N ALA A 171 5.48 -28.51 5.60
CA ALA A 171 6.64 -27.64 5.44
C ALA A 171 6.27 -26.44 4.57
N LEU A 172 6.58 -25.23 5.04
CA LEU A 172 6.30 -24.00 4.29
C LEU A 172 7.43 -23.71 3.31
N THR A 173 7.09 -23.31 2.09
CA THR A 173 8.03 -22.82 1.08
C THR A 173 8.43 -21.38 1.34
N SER A 174 7.54 -20.58 1.95
CA SER A 174 7.84 -19.24 2.45
C SER A 174 7.05 -18.96 3.72
N LEU A 175 7.63 -18.14 4.59
CA LEU A 175 6.97 -17.50 5.73
C LEU A 175 7.61 -16.13 5.95
N LYS A 176 6.81 -15.09 5.99
CA LYS A 176 7.25 -13.72 6.21
C LYS A 176 6.44 -13.06 7.31
N VAL A 177 7.11 -12.47 8.27
CA VAL A 177 6.51 -11.51 9.19
C VAL A 177 6.50 -10.15 8.50
N VAL A 178 5.35 -9.67 8.12
CA VAL A 178 5.15 -8.38 7.42
C VAL A 178 5.10 -7.25 8.43
N LYS A 179 4.42 -7.48 9.58
CA LYS A 179 4.27 -6.53 10.67
C LYS A 179 4.35 -7.25 12.02
N ALA A 180 5.10 -6.69 12.94
CA ALA A 180 5.20 -7.18 14.33
C ALA A 180 5.35 -5.97 15.26
N GLU A 181 4.22 -5.47 15.75
CA GLU A 181 4.14 -4.30 16.62
C GLU A 181 3.26 -4.59 17.82
N SER A 182 3.32 -3.71 18.83
CA SER A 182 2.45 -3.82 20.01
C SER A 182 0.96 -3.78 19.67
N ALA A 183 0.60 -3.11 18.56
CA ALA A 183 -0.77 -2.98 18.06
C ALA A 183 -1.26 -4.19 17.23
N GLY A 184 -0.37 -5.09 16.80
CA GLY A 184 -0.77 -6.27 16.05
C GLY A 184 0.33 -6.96 15.25
N TYR A 185 -0.04 -8.05 14.60
CA TYR A 185 0.83 -8.88 13.79
C TYR A 185 0.22 -9.15 12.43
N TYR A 186 1.07 -9.18 11.40
CA TYR A 186 0.68 -9.63 10.07
C TYR A 186 1.76 -10.56 9.53
N LEU A 187 1.39 -11.78 9.19
CA LEU A 187 2.25 -12.79 8.62
C LEU A 187 1.63 -13.33 7.34
N THR A 188 2.46 -13.66 6.37
CA THR A 188 2.08 -14.40 5.16
C THR A 188 2.92 -15.65 5.05
N PHE A 189 2.36 -16.73 4.52
CA PHE A 189 3.06 -17.99 4.33
C PHE A 189 2.49 -18.79 3.15
N GLU A 190 3.33 -19.67 2.59
CA GLU A 190 2.96 -20.49 1.44
C GLU A 190 3.49 -21.94 1.60
N ALA A 191 2.76 -22.90 1.06
CA ALA A 191 3.20 -24.27 0.86
C ALA A 191 2.47 -24.87 -0.35
N ASP A 192 3.19 -25.51 -1.28
CA ASP A 192 2.63 -26.21 -2.44
C ASP A 192 1.63 -25.36 -3.22
N ALA A 193 1.98 -24.10 -3.52
CA ALA A 193 1.14 -23.09 -4.16
C ALA A 193 -0.12 -22.67 -3.36
N LYS A 194 -0.34 -23.19 -2.17
CA LYS A 194 -1.37 -22.74 -1.23
C LYS A 194 -0.87 -21.56 -0.42
N LYS A 195 -1.73 -20.56 -0.26
CA LYS A 195 -1.39 -19.33 0.47
C LYS A 195 -2.10 -19.27 1.81
N GLY A 196 -1.42 -18.69 2.78
CA GLY A 196 -1.98 -18.43 4.09
C GLY A 196 -1.58 -17.07 4.63
N LEU A 197 -2.36 -16.57 5.56
CA LEU A 197 -2.04 -15.37 6.32
C LEU A 197 -2.57 -15.48 7.76
N VAL A 198 -1.94 -14.72 8.64
CA VAL A 198 -2.45 -14.39 9.98
C VAL A 198 -2.43 -12.88 10.10
N TYR A 199 -3.55 -12.29 10.39
CA TYR A 199 -3.66 -10.88 10.73
C TYR A 199 -4.36 -10.73 12.07
N PHE A 200 -3.72 -10.01 12.96
CA PHE A 200 -4.24 -9.76 14.30
C PHE A 200 -4.00 -8.30 14.67
N THR A 201 -5.03 -7.62 15.07
CA THR A 201 -5.00 -6.29 15.71
C THR A 201 -5.46 -6.43 17.15
N LYS A 202 -4.76 -5.74 18.07
CA LYS A 202 -5.16 -5.63 19.48
C LYS A 202 -6.21 -4.55 19.66
#